data_a3d159f33f07758389501c3151ac7b7e
#
_entry.id   a3d159f33f07758389501c3151ac7b7e
#
_cell.length_a   1.000
_cell.length_b   1.000
_cell.length_c   1.000
_cell.angle_alpha   90.00
_cell.angle_beta   90.00
_cell.angle_gamma   90.00
#
_symmetry.space_group_name_H-M   'P 1'
#
loop_
_entity.id
_entity.type
_entity.pdbx_description
1 polymer ?
#
loop_
_entity_poly.entity_id
_entity_poly.type
_entity_poly.pdbx_seq_one_letter_code
_entity_poly.pdbx_strand_id
1 'polypeptide(L)'
;MRRIRVRSFRAEALSALAVVVSAIPLGAQEPPDTVLVGDSLATSFLGVIDSSRVADTLIVEDSVSADTIFYNLPRPKNSEPASFATGVWEWDRADIMADGANNLAELFHALPGVIALLGGDYGTPSSVTAFGLGGGGYRILRDGLEVYATEGSVPNLQLIGLAGISRVRLDRSMGQMMIEMWSHEYEDGRPFSIIEAGTGDLDTNLFRGTYVDPVALGGSVAVGLERMDTRGRGGEGTEAGNRTGSWARYQVHVGDRFGVALDYRGFSTQTKVPEYTPVTKRSDFSARAAYQPVEGLTLSAFAGRSTYGIDAAADSLLILDGSRSQLGGSLAVERGMFWLRSSYRSFEGLLPSGRIEARSGFSHHRWGGLSGSWSSSKWNDIEVSSVGARAWLKPTTFTTMFASYEDGSYGSRVGVLSGGIPSLDQHGLATEATASIADRTGGRAGVVIGLGGAALGGAALYGSADRVLPLGLELDDGAIEGTGLERNGYEGMVVLPIFLQGLNLEGSYQFWDEEAPYQPRQIYRGSFQFHRVFLDSGNLELWASLGVRGHDPMLTFVKDNEIGEGSLARVPFYQSWYMQAQVRIVTVRLWFGMDNMTLRRNLQMYPDRLLPYGRSFFALRWDLWN
;
A
#
# COMPACT_ATOMS: atom_id res chain seq x y z
N MET A 1 16.90 -1.89 -39.77
CA MET A 1 18.09 -1.71 -38.93
C MET A 1 18.37 -0.21 -38.78
N ARG A 2 17.82 0.40 -37.75
CA ARG A 2 18.15 1.77 -37.32
C ARG A 2 18.76 1.67 -35.94
N ARG A 3 20.06 1.91 -35.83
CA ARG A 3 20.77 2.03 -34.56
C ARG A 3 20.33 3.33 -33.86
N ILE A 4 19.60 3.22 -32.78
CA ILE A 4 19.33 4.33 -31.87
C ILE A 4 20.57 4.53 -31.00
N ARG A 5 21.21 5.68 -31.16
CA ARG A 5 22.32 6.13 -30.33
C ARG A 5 21.76 6.52 -28.96
N VAL A 6 21.94 5.68 -27.96
CA VAL A 6 21.77 6.06 -26.57
C VAL A 6 22.89 7.03 -26.22
N ARG A 7 22.56 8.30 -26.10
CA ARG A 7 23.48 9.33 -25.60
C ARG A 7 23.68 9.11 -24.09
N SER A 8 24.92 9.07 -23.72
CA SER A 8 25.39 8.89 -22.34
C SER A 8 25.06 10.09 -21.45
N PHE A 9 23.96 10.01 -20.74
CA PHE A 9 23.57 10.97 -19.68
C PHE A 9 24.28 10.69 -18.34
N ARG A 10 25.30 9.79 -18.35
CA ARG A 10 25.94 9.26 -17.14
C ARG A 10 26.82 10.24 -16.34
N ALA A 11 27.25 11.33 -16.93
CA ALA A 11 28.23 12.20 -16.27
C ALA A 11 27.61 13.44 -15.59
N GLU A 12 26.47 13.92 -16.08
CA GLU A 12 25.89 15.18 -15.60
C GLU A 12 25.01 15.02 -14.35
N ALA A 13 24.35 13.87 -14.17
CA ALA A 13 23.53 13.62 -12.99
C ALA A 13 24.34 13.40 -11.70
N LEU A 14 25.52 12.79 -11.81
CA LEU A 14 26.46 12.63 -10.68
C LEU A 14 27.12 13.95 -10.27
N SER A 15 27.31 14.87 -11.21
CA SER A 15 27.86 16.19 -10.94
C SER A 15 26.87 17.11 -10.21
N ALA A 16 25.57 16.97 -10.47
CA ALA A 16 24.54 17.73 -9.77
C ALA A 16 24.39 17.29 -8.30
N LEU A 17 24.60 16.01 -8.00
CA LEU A 17 24.54 15.48 -6.64
C LEU A 17 25.73 15.95 -5.78
N ALA A 18 26.91 16.08 -6.37
CA ALA A 18 28.13 16.56 -5.69
C ALA A 18 28.09 18.05 -5.35
N VAL A 19 27.40 18.88 -6.16
CA VAL A 19 27.26 20.33 -5.95
C VAL A 19 26.32 20.66 -4.78
N VAL A 20 25.31 19.84 -4.52
CA VAL A 20 24.35 20.07 -3.41
C VAL A 20 24.97 19.77 -2.04
N VAL A 21 25.95 18.86 -1.97
CA VAL A 21 26.60 18.49 -0.69
C VAL A 21 27.69 19.50 -0.27
N SER A 22 28.28 20.24 -1.23
CA SER A 22 29.40 21.16 -0.94
C SER A 22 28.98 22.60 -0.59
N ALA A 23 27.71 22.96 -0.62
CA ALA A 23 27.21 24.33 -0.43
C ALA A 23 26.52 24.58 0.91
N ILE A 24 26.79 23.80 1.97
CA ILE A 24 26.13 23.98 3.27
C ILE A 24 27.08 24.67 4.26
N PRO A 25 26.92 25.97 4.56
CA PRO A 25 27.65 26.60 5.65
C PRO A 25 27.07 26.17 7.00
N LEU A 26 27.94 25.69 7.87
CA LEU A 26 27.67 25.38 9.28
C LEU A 26 27.51 26.71 10.07
N GLY A 27 26.26 27.12 10.29
CA GLY A 27 25.95 28.24 11.16
C GLY A 27 24.76 27.90 12.04
N ALA A 28 25.00 27.72 13.34
CA ALA A 28 23.98 27.51 14.33
C ALA A 28 23.26 28.81 14.69
N GLN A 29 21.93 28.81 14.67
CA GLN A 29 21.11 29.75 15.39
C GLN A 29 19.78 29.11 15.74
N GLU A 30 19.49 29.04 17.05
CA GLU A 30 18.21 28.58 17.58
C GLU A 30 17.11 29.60 17.26
N PRO A 31 15.92 29.19 16.85
CA PRO A 31 14.74 30.05 16.86
C PRO A 31 13.85 29.77 18.07
N PRO A 32 13.15 30.80 18.58
CA PRO A 32 12.30 30.70 19.77
C PRO A 32 11.00 29.94 19.49
N ASP A 33 10.52 29.28 20.53
CA ASP A 33 9.22 28.62 20.62
C ASP A 33 8.06 29.54 20.23
N THR A 34 7.37 29.20 19.17
CA THR A 34 6.03 29.74 18.90
C THR A 34 5.14 28.62 18.38
N VAL A 35 4.28 28.14 19.25
CA VAL A 35 3.16 27.26 18.94
C VAL A 35 2.18 28.05 18.07
N LEU A 36 2.12 27.75 16.80
CA LEU A 36 1.04 28.20 15.92
C LEU A 36 0.26 26.99 15.41
N VAL A 37 -0.97 26.95 15.84
CA VAL A 37 -2.04 26.10 15.31
C VAL A 37 -2.23 26.45 13.84
N GLY A 38 -1.81 25.57 12.95
CA GLY A 38 -2.02 25.67 11.52
C GLY A 38 -3.08 24.70 11.07
N ASP A 39 -4.27 25.20 10.73
CA ASP A 39 -5.32 24.46 10.04
C ASP A 39 -4.78 23.85 8.75
N SER A 40 -4.54 22.54 8.73
CA SER A 40 -4.25 21.83 7.50
C SER A 40 -5.56 21.29 6.90
N LEU A 41 -6.20 22.11 6.09
CA LEU A 41 -7.45 21.79 5.38
C LEU A 41 -7.27 20.83 4.18
N ALA A 42 -6.18 20.13 4.04
CA ALA A 42 -5.87 19.39 2.83
C ALA A 42 -5.75 17.85 2.98
N THR A 43 -6.06 17.31 4.14
CA THR A 43 -5.75 15.91 4.43
C THR A 43 -6.92 14.94 4.39
N SER A 44 -8.12 15.38 4.17
CA SER A 44 -9.27 14.49 4.31
C SER A 44 -9.90 14.07 3.00
N PHE A 45 -9.19 13.35 2.18
CA PHE A 45 -9.88 12.50 1.20
C PHE A 45 -10.17 11.08 1.74
N LEU A 46 -9.57 10.77 2.87
CA LEU A 46 -9.89 9.64 3.75
C LEU A 46 -9.58 10.20 5.13
N GLY A 47 -10.59 10.47 5.91
CA GLY A 47 -10.58 10.93 7.28
C GLY A 47 -9.25 11.00 8.04
N VAL A 48 -8.29 11.78 7.61
CA VAL A 48 -7.21 12.19 8.49
C VAL A 48 -7.75 13.35 9.32
N ILE A 49 -8.52 12.98 10.32
CA ILE A 49 -8.81 13.88 11.42
C ILE A 49 -7.64 13.75 12.37
N ASP A 50 -7.01 14.87 12.62
CA ASP A 50 -5.96 15.02 13.61
C ASP A 50 -6.46 14.49 14.98
N SER A 51 -6.21 13.19 15.21
CA SER A 51 -6.51 12.51 16.47
C SER A 51 -5.50 12.87 17.59
N SER A 52 -4.57 13.79 17.32
CA SER A 52 -3.50 14.15 18.26
C SER A 52 -3.95 15.00 19.45
N ARG A 53 -5.26 15.26 19.64
CA ARG A 53 -5.76 16.10 20.73
C ARG A 53 -6.99 15.55 21.46
N VAL A 54 -6.90 14.35 21.95
CA VAL A 54 -7.68 13.99 23.14
C VAL A 54 -6.69 13.42 24.15
N ALA A 55 -6.15 14.31 24.96
CA ALA A 55 -5.42 13.90 26.13
C ALA A 55 -6.36 13.07 27.00
N ASP A 56 -5.99 11.84 27.19
CA ASP A 56 -6.60 10.88 28.10
C ASP A 56 -6.63 11.47 29.51
N THR A 57 -7.78 11.89 29.99
CA THR A 57 -8.01 12.26 31.38
C THR A 57 -8.92 11.25 32.05
N LEU A 58 -8.47 10.02 32.11
CA LEU A 58 -8.80 9.14 33.21
C LEU A 58 -7.49 8.85 33.93
N ILE A 59 -7.14 9.73 34.87
CA ILE A 59 -6.13 9.46 35.87
C ILE A 59 -6.71 8.41 36.79
N VAL A 60 -6.53 7.14 36.46
CA VAL A 60 -6.32 6.13 37.47
C VAL A 60 -4.86 6.35 37.89
N GLU A 61 -4.67 7.01 39.03
CA GLU A 61 -3.38 7.03 39.71
C GLU A 61 -3.02 5.61 40.14
N ASP A 62 -2.57 4.80 39.17
CA ASP A 62 -1.70 3.69 39.48
C ASP A 62 -0.28 4.17 39.31
N SER A 63 0.46 4.18 40.41
CA SER A 63 1.85 4.57 40.48
C SER A 63 2.76 3.62 39.69
N VAL A 64 2.64 3.65 38.37
CA VAL A 64 3.66 3.12 37.47
C VAL A 64 4.73 4.18 37.37
N SER A 65 5.94 3.86 37.80
CA SER A 65 7.09 4.75 37.79
C SER A 65 7.22 5.41 36.41
N ALA A 66 7.12 6.72 36.38
CA ALA A 66 7.09 7.59 35.20
C ALA A 66 8.40 7.63 34.40
N ASP A 67 9.33 6.71 34.61
CA ASP A 67 10.69 6.74 34.04
C ASP A 67 11.07 5.54 33.19
N THR A 68 10.10 4.79 32.66
CA THR A 68 10.46 3.71 31.74
C THR A 68 10.79 4.29 30.37
N ILE A 69 12.08 4.46 30.10
CA ILE A 69 12.58 5.00 28.83
C ILE A 69 12.42 3.90 27.77
N PHE A 70 11.66 4.17 26.74
CA PHE A 70 11.55 3.35 25.54
C PHE A 70 12.04 4.13 24.32
N TYR A 71 12.42 3.41 23.28
CA TYR A 71 12.93 4.01 22.06
C TYR A 71 12.31 3.34 20.82
N ASN A 72 12.14 4.12 19.78
CA ASN A 72 11.81 3.63 18.44
C ASN A 72 13.04 3.70 17.53
N LEU A 73 13.12 2.85 16.52
CA LEU A 73 14.16 2.98 15.52
C LEU A 73 14.08 4.34 14.83
N PRO A 74 15.20 5.06 14.68
CA PRO A 74 15.24 6.31 13.94
C PRO A 74 14.62 6.17 12.54
N ARG A 75 13.74 7.07 12.19
CA ARG A 75 13.06 7.11 10.88
C ARG A 75 13.04 8.52 10.31
N PRO A 76 13.16 8.67 8.98
CA PRO A 76 12.95 9.95 8.34
C PRO A 76 11.49 10.40 8.50
N LYS A 77 11.29 11.69 8.77
CA LYS A 77 9.96 12.30 9.02
C LYS A 77 9.41 13.02 7.79
N ASN A 78 10.28 13.75 7.08
CA ASN A 78 9.87 14.62 5.98
C ASN A 78 9.64 13.85 4.67
N SER A 79 8.59 14.20 3.97
CA SER A 79 8.22 13.67 2.66
C SER A 79 7.22 14.60 1.99
N GLU A 80 6.73 14.25 0.82
CA GLU A 80 5.58 14.94 0.23
C GLU A 80 4.36 14.81 1.15
N PRO A 81 3.58 15.89 1.32
CA PRO A 81 2.36 15.83 2.12
C PRO A 81 1.33 14.91 1.47
N ALA A 82 0.57 14.17 2.28
CA ALA A 82 -0.55 13.39 1.79
C ALA A 82 -1.67 14.32 1.32
N SER A 83 -2.03 14.24 0.04
CA SER A 83 -3.10 15.05 -0.55
C SER A 83 -3.46 14.58 -1.96
N PHE A 84 -4.64 14.95 -2.44
CA PHE A 84 -5.01 14.77 -3.84
C PHE A 84 -4.01 15.44 -4.79
N ALA A 85 -3.49 16.62 -4.45
CA ALA A 85 -2.53 17.34 -5.29
C ALA A 85 -1.22 16.58 -5.50
N THR A 86 -0.68 15.96 -4.47
CA THR A 86 0.54 15.16 -4.55
C THR A 86 0.30 13.74 -5.05
N GLY A 87 -0.94 13.24 -5.01
CA GLY A 87 -1.26 11.85 -5.34
C GLY A 87 -0.80 10.86 -4.26
N VAL A 88 -0.61 11.34 -3.05
CA VAL A 88 -0.17 10.55 -1.91
C VAL A 88 -1.29 10.46 -0.88
N TRP A 89 -1.54 9.27 -0.36
CA TRP A 89 -2.48 8.99 0.73
C TRP A 89 -1.75 8.28 1.87
N GLU A 90 -2.22 8.54 3.07
CA GLU A 90 -1.63 7.98 4.26
C GLU A 90 -2.73 7.57 5.23
N TRP A 91 -2.59 6.43 5.86
CA TRP A 91 -3.44 5.90 6.93
C TRP A 91 -2.57 5.67 8.15
N ASP A 92 -2.94 6.24 9.25
CA ASP A 92 -2.41 5.87 10.54
C ASP A 92 -3.12 4.62 11.10
N ARG A 93 -2.75 4.22 12.30
CA ARG A 93 -3.36 3.06 12.96
C ARG A 93 -4.85 3.25 13.21
N ALA A 94 -5.28 4.46 13.59
CA ALA A 94 -6.68 4.74 13.86
C ALA A 94 -7.51 4.66 12.58
N ASP A 95 -6.98 5.19 11.47
CA ASP A 95 -7.60 5.12 10.15
C ASP A 95 -7.72 3.67 9.65
N ILE A 96 -6.65 2.86 9.76
CA ILE A 96 -6.66 1.44 9.38
C ILE A 96 -7.72 0.68 10.18
N MET A 97 -7.86 1.00 11.47
CA MET A 97 -8.86 0.38 12.33
C MET A 97 -10.28 0.86 12.05
N ALA A 98 -10.45 2.13 11.65
CA ALA A 98 -11.76 2.70 11.32
C ALA A 98 -12.29 2.20 9.96
N ASP A 99 -11.41 2.02 8.98
CA ASP A 99 -11.77 1.52 7.65
C ASP A 99 -12.37 0.11 7.68
N GLY A 100 -11.92 -0.74 8.62
CA GLY A 100 -12.40 -2.11 8.75
C GLY A 100 -11.90 -3.05 7.65
N ALA A 101 -10.89 -2.64 6.90
CA ALA A 101 -10.27 -3.45 5.87
C ALA A 101 -9.68 -4.74 6.44
N ASN A 102 -10.01 -5.87 5.80
CA ASN A 102 -9.50 -7.17 6.20
C ASN A 102 -8.14 -7.48 5.58
N ASN A 103 -7.79 -6.80 4.50
CA ASN A 103 -6.52 -6.93 3.81
C ASN A 103 -6.11 -5.59 3.18
N LEU A 104 -4.89 -5.53 2.67
CA LEU A 104 -4.32 -4.31 2.11
C LEU A 104 -5.06 -3.84 0.83
N ALA A 105 -5.61 -4.76 0.01
CA ALA A 105 -6.36 -4.39 -1.18
C ALA A 105 -7.67 -3.69 -0.83
N GLU A 106 -8.35 -4.14 0.23
CA GLU A 106 -9.59 -3.52 0.70
C GLU A 106 -9.35 -2.09 1.21
N LEU A 107 -8.24 -1.84 1.90
CA LEU A 107 -7.87 -0.49 2.36
C LEU A 107 -7.79 0.52 1.21
N PHE A 108 -7.41 0.06 0.02
CA PHE A 108 -7.27 0.94 -1.15
C PHE A 108 -8.56 1.13 -1.97
N HIS A 109 -9.64 0.44 -1.62
CA HIS A 109 -10.95 0.64 -2.26
C HIS A 109 -11.46 2.08 -2.19
N ALA A 110 -10.98 2.82 -1.21
CA ALA A 110 -11.41 4.18 -0.95
C ALA A 110 -10.70 5.23 -1.82
N LEU A 111 -9.67 4.85 -2.56
CA LEU A 111 -8.82 5.80 -3.27
C LEU A 111 -9.36 6.20 -4.64
N PRO A 112 -9.25 7.50 -5.01
CA PRO A 112 -9.60 7.95 -6.35
C PRO A 112 -8.76 7.25 -7.43
N GLY A 113 -9.41 6.71 -8.45
CA GLY A 113 -8.74 6.09 -9.59
C GLY A 113 -7.89 4.85 -9.26
N VAL A 114 -8.10 4.24 -8.10
CA VAL A 114 -7.50 2.95 -7.73
C VAL A 114 -8.57 1.87 -7.76
N ILE A 115 -8.28 0.76 -8.38
CA ILE A 115 -9.14 -0.42 -8.44
C ILE A 115 -8.46 -1.53 -7.65
N ALA A 116 -9.13 -2.04 -6.64
CA ALA A 116 -8.72 -3.28 -6.00
C ALA A 116 -9.26 -4.47 -6.81
N LEU A 117 -8.35 -5.28 -7.30
CA LEU A 117 -8.63 -6.45 -8.11
C LEU A 117 -8.71 -7.67 -7.19
N LEU A 118 -9.93 -8.14 -6.93
CA LEU A 118 -10.20 -9.27 -6.06
C LEU A 118 -10.51 -10.51 -6.90
N GLY A 119 -9.80 -11.59 -6.67
CA GLY A 119 -9.97 -12.86 -7.38
C GLY A 119 -11.16 -13.72 -6.93
N GLY A 120 -12.01 -13.22 -6.04
CA GLY A 120 -13.16 -13.93 -5.48
C GLY A 120 -13.32 -13.73 -3.98
N ASP A 121 -13.58 -14.81 -3.25
CA ASP A 121 -13.68 -14.81 -1.79
C ASP A 121 -12.32 -14.62 -1.10
N TYR A 122 -12.32 -14.54 0.22
CA TYR A 122 -11.11 -14.46 1.03
C TYR A 122 -10.17 -15.64 0.76
N GLY A 123 -8.87 -15.36 0.74
CA GLY A 123 -7.84 -16.33 0.41
C GLY A 123 -7.47 -16.37 -1.08
N THR A 124 -8.34 -15.87 -1.98
CA THR A 124 -8.01 -15.75 -3.40
C THR A 124 -7.00 -14.65 -3.64
N PRO A 125 -6.14 -14.75 -4.68
CA PRO A 125 -5.21 -13.69 -4.99
C PRO A 125 -5.87 -12.34 -5.17
N SER A 126 -5.22 -11.30 -4.68
CA SER A 126 -5.67 -9.92 -4.84
C SER A 126 -4.53 -8.96 -5.17
N SER A 127 -4.88 -7.91 -5.88
CA SER A 127 -3.97 -6.89 -6.36
C SER A 127 -4.63 -5.52 -6.32
N VAL A 128 -3.90 -4.49 -6.72
CA VAL A 128 -4.43 -3.15 -6.99
C VAL A 128 -3.86 -2.61 -8.28
N THR A 129 -4.62 -1.79 -8.95
CA THR A 129 -4.16 -1.07 -10.13
C THR A 129 -4.62 0.38 -10.10
N ALA A 130 -3.85 1.24 -10.71
CA ALA A 130 -4.23 2.59 -11.07
C ALA A 130 -3.61 2.92 -12.43
N PHE A 131 -4.23 3.78 -13.20
CA PHE A 131 -3.73 4.23 -14.50
C PHE A 131 -3.40 3.08 -15.49
N GLY A 132 -4.03 1.89 -15.34
CA GLY A 132 -3.74 0.73 -16.17
C GLY A 132 -2.33 0.16 -16.00
N LEU A 133 -1.70 0.41 -14.87
CA LEU A 133 -0.43 -0.19 -14.51
C LEU A 133 -0.66 -1.67 -14.18
N GLY A 134 -0.36 -2.54 -15.12
CA GLY A 134 -0.41 -4.00 -14.94
C GLY A 134 0.80 -4.53 -14.18
N GLY A 135 1.44 -5.56 -14.70
CA GLY A 135 2.64 -6.15 -14.13
C GLY A 135 3.73 -5.12 -13.87
N GLY A 136 4.41 -5.22 -12.73
CA GLY A 136 5.36 -4.20 -12.27
C GLY A 136 4.71 -2.86 -11.90
N GLY A 137 3.38 -2.78 -11.85
CA GLY A 137 2.64 -1.53 -11.63
C GLY A 137 2.70 -0.99 -10.21
N TYR A 138 3.05 -1.82 -9.22
CA TYR A 138 3.28 -1.35 -7.86
C TYR A 138 4.36 -2.14 -7.12
N ARG A 139 4.87 -1.53 -6.08
CA ARG A 139 5.84 -2.11 -5.15
C ARG A 139 5.43 -1.83 -3.73
N ILE A 140 5.86 -2.71 -2.83
CA ILE A 140 5.59 -2.58 -1.40
C ILE A 140 6.91 -2.55 -0.65
N LEU A 141 7.10 -1.53 0.17
CA LEU A 141 8.18 -1.45 1.15
C LEU A 141 7.58 -1.59 2.56
N ARG A 142 8.07 -2.55 3.32
CA ARG A 142 7.71 -2.66 4.73
C ARG A 142 8.94 -2.39 5.58
N ASP A 143 8.89 -1.31 6.36
CA ASP A 143 10.03 -0.83 7.15
C ASP A 143 11.33 -0.68 6.34
N GLY A 144 11.22 -0.30 5.06
CA GLY A 144 12.33 -0.13 4.13
C GLY A 144 12.77 -1.39 3.37
N LEU A 145 12.30 -2.58 3.76
CA LEU A 145 12.53 -3.81 3.00
C LEU A 145 11.46 -4.00 1.92
N GLU A 146 11.87 -4.45 0.75
CA GLU A 146 10.94 -4.72 -0.33
C GLU A 146 10.20 -6.04 -0.11
N VAL A 147 8.87 -5.95 -0.09
CA VAL A 147 7.97 -7.10 -0.12
C VAL A 147 7.71 -7.42 -1.59
N TYR A 148 8.56 -8.22 -2.19
CA TYR A 148 8.49 -8.49 -3.62
C TYR A 148 7.50 -9.61 -3.96
N ALA A 149 7.15 -9.64 -5.24
CA ALA A 149 6.30 -10.66 -5.81
C ALA A 149 6.98 -12.05 -5.76
N THR A 150 6.28 -13.03 -5.25
CA THR A 150 6.73 -14.43 -5.23
C THR A 150 6.08 -15.26 -6.32
N GLU A 151 4.84 -14.91 -6.68
CA GLU A 151 3.98 -15.69 -7.57
C GLU A 151 3.87 -15.09 -8.97
N GLY A 152 4.00 -13.78 -9.11
CA GLY A 152 3.78 -13.09 -10.38
C GLY A 152 4.62 -11.82 -10.52
N SER A 153 4.10 -10.87 -11.26
CA SER A 153 4.74 -9.58 -11.53
C SER A 153 4.54 -8.56 -10.42
N VAL A 154 3.56 -8.78 -9.56
CA VAL A 154 3.21 -7.92 -8.44
C VAL A 154 3.00 -8.76 -7.18
N PRO A 155 3.21 -8.20 -5.97
CA PRO A 155 2.92 -8.92 -4.73
C PRO A 155 1.42 -9.27 -4.61
N ASN A 156 1.12 -10.49 -4.21
CA ASN A 156 -0.23 -10.90 -3.84
C ASN A 156 -0.60 -10.26 -2.49
N LEU A 157 -1.61 -9.38 -2.50
CA LEU A 157 -1.98 -8.60 -1.32
C LEU A 157 -2.69 -9.44 -0.24
N GLN A 158 -3.16 -10.63 -0.57
CA GLN A 158 -3.68 -11.58 0.43
C GLN A 158 -2.60 -12.14 1.36
N LEU A 159 -1.35 -12.16 0.90
CA LEU A 159 -0.20 -12.59 1.71
C LEU A 159 0.41 -11.46 2.55
N ILE A 160 -0.25 -10.30 2.61
CA ILE A 160 0.23 -9.13 3.33
C ILE A 160 -0.80 -8.73 4.38
N GLY A 161 -0.53 -9.09 5.63
CA GLY A 161 -1.41 -8.78 6.75
C GLY A 161 -1.28 -7.34 7.24
N LEU A 162 -2.36 -6.83 7.80
CA LEU A 162 -2.41 -5.53 8.47
C LEU A 162 -2.09 -5.61 9.98
N ALA A 163 -2.04 -6.81 10.56
CA ALA A 163 -1.68 -6.98 11.96
C ALA A 163 -0.28 -6.43 12.24
N GLY A 164 -0.15 -5.63 13.29
CA GLY A 164 1.10 -4.97 13.68
C GLY A 164 1.61 -3.90 12.72
N ILE A 165 0.77 -3.40 11.82
CA ILE A 165 1.04 -2.24 10.98
C ILE A 165 0.45 -1.00 11.66
N SER A 166 1.27 0.04 11.81
CA SER A 166 0.86 1.31 12.40
C SER A 166 0.55 2.39 11.36
N ARG A 167 1.15 2.29 10.17
CA ARG A 167 0.97 3.27 9.12
C ARG A 167 1.11 2.64 7.74
N VAL A 168 0.28 3.06 6.82
CA VAL A 168 0.35 2.73 5.40
C VAL A 168 0.36 4.03 4.61
N ARG A 169 1.22 4.13 3.63
CA ARG A 169 1.28 5.25 2.69
C ARG A 169 1.27 4.70 1.27
N LEU A 170 0.42 5.25 0.43
CA LEU A 170 0.38 4.93 -0.99
C LEU A 170 0.72 6.18 -1.79
N ASP A 171 1.74 6.10 -2.61
CA ASP A 171 2.10 7.07 -3.64
C ASP A 171 1.54 6.55 -4.98
N ARG A 172 0.48 7.19 -5.48
CA ARG A 172 -0.19 6.84 -6.74
C ARG A 172 0.51 7.51 -7.92
N SER A 173 1.69 7.04 -8.21
CA SER A 173 2.51 7.46 -9.35
C SER A 173 2.02 6.84 -10.65
N MET A 174 2.15 7.54 -11.78
CA MET A 174 1.72 7.06 -13.09
C MET A 174 2.72 6.09 -13.75
N GLY A 175 3.95 6.02 -13.25
CA GLY A 175 4.95 5.04 -13.68
C GLY A 175 4.87 3.74 -12.89
N GLN A 176 4.95 3.83 -11.58
CA GLN A 176 4.86 2.70 -10.65
C GLN A 176 4.37 3.19 -9.28
N MET A 177 3.28 2.65 -8.79
CA MET A 177 2.80 2.97 -7.44
C MET A 177 3.76 2.45 -6.38
N MET A 178 3.92 3.23 -5.30
CA MET A 178 4.71 2.82 -4.14
C MET A 178 3.79 2.72 -2.91
N ILE A 179 3.80 1.56 -2.29
CA ILE A 179 3.10 1.30 -1.03
C ILE A 179 4.16 1.16 0.06
N GLU A 180 4.19 2.08 1.01
CA GLU A 180 5.06 2.02 2.17
C GLU A 180 4.25 1.62 3.40
N MET A 181 4.72 0.64 4.14
CA MET A 181 4.11 0.15 5.37
C MET A 181 5.11 0.25 6.51
N TRP A 182 4.66 0.74 7.64
CA TRP A 182 5.46 0.78 8.85
C TRP A 182 4.82 -0.09 9.92
N SER A 183 5.65 -0.93 10.49
CA SER A 183 5.24 -1.70 11.65
C SER A 183 5.11 -0.78 12.86
N HIS A 184 4.44 -1.28 13.89
CA HIS A 184 4.13 -0.56 15.10
C HIS A 184 5.32 0.21 15.67
N GLU A 185 5.07 1.45 16.10
CA GLU A 185 5.94 2.29 16.91
C GLU A 185 5.38 2.36 18.33
N TYR A 186 6.27 2.43 19.30
CA TYR A 186 5.88 2.56 20.70
C TYR A 186 5.57 4.03 20.99
N GLU A 187 4.42 4.29 21.58
CA GLU A 187 3.96 5.61 21.97
C GLU A 187 4.10 5.83 23.50
N ASP A 188 4.12 4.73 24.24
CA ASP A 188 4.10 4.68 25.69
C ASP A 188 5.01 3.53 26.17
N GLY A 189 5.53 3.62 27.38
CA GLY A 189 6.36 2.57 28.02
C GLY A 189 5.55 1.39 28.56
N ARG A 190 4.21 1.45 28.52
CA ARG A 190 3.35 0.39 29.04
C ARG A 190 3.14 -0.71 28.00
N PRO A 191 3.13 -1.98 28.42
CA PRO A 191 2.69 -3.06 27.55
C PRO A 191 1.22 -2.89 27.16
N PHE A 192 0.87 -3.26 25.94
CA PHE A 192 -0.53 -3.28 25.51
C PHE A 192 -0.85 -4.46 24.60
N SER A 193 -2.12 -4.80 24.57
CA SER A 193 -2.65 -5.83 23.68
C SER A 193 -3.79 -5.27 22.84
N ILE A 194 -3.90 -5.74 21.61
CA ILE A 194 -5.05 -5.51 20.75
C ILE A 194 -5.65 -6.88 20.42
N ILE A 195 -6.93 -7.03 20.65
CA ILE A 195 -7.66 -8.22 20.26
C ILE A 195 -8.79 -7.80 19.34
N GLU A 196 -8.88 -8.44 18.19
CA GLU A 196 -9.99 -8.30 17.26
C GLU A 196 -10.60 -9.67 16.99
N ALA A 197 -11.91 -9.76 17.15
CA ALA A 197 -12.69 -10.94 16.80
C ALA A 197 -13.88 -10.51 15.98
N GLY A 198 -14.13 -11.18 14.87
CA GLY A 198 -15.23 -10.85 13.98
C GLY A 198 -15.86 -12.07 13.35
N THR A 199 -17.11 -11.90 12.94
CA THR A 199 -17.87 -12.90 12.22
C THR A 199 -18.76 -12.23 11.16
N GLY A 200 -19.09 -12.96 10.12
CA GLY A 200 -19.88 -12.43 9.03
C GLY A 200 -20.58 -13.50 8.21
N ASP A 201 -21.22 -13.05 7.14
CA ASP A 201 -21.89 -13.95 6.20
C ASP A 201 -20.91 -14.97 5.61
N LEU A 202 -21.46 -16.06 5.08
CA LEU A 202 -20.73 -17.18 4.51
C LEU A 202 -19.79 -17.86 5.53
N ASP A 203 -20.19 -17.87 6.80
CA ASP A 203 -19.39 -18.38 7.92
C ASP A 203 -17.97 -17.80 7.96
N THR A 204 -17.86 -16.53 7.62
CA THR A 204 -16.58 -15.82 7.68
C THR A 204 -16.25 -15.48 9.12
N ASN A 205 -15.07 -15.87 9.58
CA ASN A 205 -14.57 -15.58 10.91
C ASN A 205 -13.20 -14.91 10.83
N LEU A 206 -12.96 -13.93 11.66
CA LEU A 206 -11.70 -13.23 11.81
C LEU A 206 -11.25 -13.24 13.26
N PHE A 207 -9.99 -13.51 13.46
CA PHE A 207 -9.31 -13.29 14.73
C PHE A 207 -7.97 -12.61 14.45
N ARG A 208 -7.68 -11.54 15.18
CA ARG A 208 -6.36 -10.88 15.23
C ARG A 208 -6.00 -10.61 16.67
N GLY A 209 -4.77 -10.95 17.03
CA GLY A 209 -4.20 -10.61 18.32
C GLY A 209 -2.83 -9.97 18.13
N THR A 210 -2.56 -8.92 18.88
CA THR A 210 -1.25 -8.27 18.94
C THR A 210 -0.92 -7.98 20.38
N TYR A 211 0.27 -8.35 20.81
CA TYR A 211 0.87 -7.97 22.09
C TYR A 211 2.15 -7.21 21.85
N VAL A 212 2.34 -6.16 22.60
CA VAL A 212 3.49 -5.26 22.48
C VAL A 212 3.98 -4.91 23.88
N ASP A 213 5.28 -5.09 24.09
CA ASP A 213 5.96 -4.69 25.32
C ASP A 213 7.22 -3.89 24.96
N PRO A 214 7.23 -2.57 25.22
CA PRO A 214 8.33 -1.70 24.83
C PRO A 214 9.61 -1.91 25.63
N VAL A 215 9.59 -2.65 26.75
CA VAL A 215 10.74 -2.82 27.67
C VAL A 215 11.05 -4.28 28.03
N ALA A 216 10.53 -5.22 27.28
CA ALA A 216 10.76 -6.64 27.53
C ALA A 216 12.16 -7.10 27.13
N LEU A 217 12.74 -8.01 27.90
CA LEU A 217 13.99 -8.72 27.58
C LEU A 217 15.19 -7.82 27.28
N GLY A 218 15.26 -6.65 27.93
CA GLY A 218 16.32 -5.67 27.68
C GLY A 218 16.23 -4.93 26.34
N GLY A 219 15.09 -4.98 25.71
CA GLY A 219 14.72 -4.30 24.47
C GLY A 219 13.21 -4.12 24.42
N SER A 220 12.63 -4.26 23.25
CA SER A 220 11.19 -4.29 23.05
C SER A 220 10.75 -5.50 22.23
N VAL A 221 9.58 -6.04 22.56
CA VAL A 221 8.99 -7.21 21.93
C VAL A 221 7.61 -6.86 21.39
N ALA A 222 7.31 -7.30 20.18
CA ALA A 222 5.96 -7.29 19.64
C ALA A 222 5.67 -8.62 18.95
N VAL A 223 4.50 -9.18 19.18
CA VAL A 223 4.04 -10.42 18.55
C VAL A 223 2.60 -10.29 18.11
N GLY A 224 2.22 -10.99 17.07
CA GLY A 224 0.85 -11.02 16.62
C GLY A 224 0.49 -12.26 15.83
N LEU A 225 -0.80 -12.55 15.84
CA LEU A 225 -1.42 -13.62 15.10
C LEU A 225 -2.64 -13.08 14.37
N GLU A 226 -2.90 -13.60 13.19
CA GLU A 226 -4.17 -13.35 12.51
C GLU A 226 -4.67 -14.63 11.85
N ARG A 227 -5.96 -14.83 11.90
CA ARG A 227 -6.63 -15.91 11.20
C ARG A 227 -7.94 -15.42 10.61
N MET A 228 -8.19 -15.79 9.39
CA MET A 228 -9.45 -15.55 8.71
C MET A 228 -9.84 -16.81 7.94
N ASP A 229 -11.07 -17.23 8.08
CA ASP A 229 -11.65 -18.35 7.34
C ASP A 229 -13.04 -17.98 6.83
N THR A 230 -13.42 -18.57 5.70
CA THR A 230 -14.74 -18.40 5.08
C THR A 230 -15.14 -19.67 4.35
N ARG A 231 -16.42 -20.00 4.38
CA ARG A 231 -16.98 -21.04 3.51
C ARG A 231 -17.21 -20.55 2.08
N GLY A 232 -17.33 -19.25 1.91
CA GLY A 232 -17.54 -18.64 0.59
C GLY A 232 -18.84 -19.10 -0.06
N ARG A 233 -18.88 -18.97 -1.39
CA ARG A 233 -20.06 -19.35 -2.20
C ARG A 233 -20.16 -20.85 -2.49
N GLY A 234 -19.18 -21.64 -2.09
CA GLY A 234 -19.19 -23.09 -2.27
C GLY A 234 -20.28 -23.75 -1.42
N GLY A 235 -20.97 -24.75 -1.94
CA GLY A 235 -22.05 -25.47 -1.25
C GLY A 235 -21.60 -26.14 0.07
N GLU A 236 -22.53 -26.79 0.76
CA GLU A 236 -22.29 -27.45 2.06
C GLU A 236 -20.99 -28.27 2.09
N GLY A 237 -20.17 -28.03 3.11
CA GLY A 237 -18.93 -28.76 3.38
C GLY A 237 -17.68 -28.25 2.65
N THR A 238 -17.72 -27.10 1.98
CA THR A 238 -16.57 -26.57 1.27
C THR A 238 -16.08 -25.27 1.91
N GLU A 239 -14.89 -25.32 2.55
CA GLU A 239 -14.18 -24.09 2.92
C GLU A 239 -13.70 -23.40 1.64
N ALA A 240 -14.14 -22.18 1.38
CA ALA A 240 -13.73 -21.45 0.18
C ALA A 240 -12.32 -20.88 0.32
N GLY A 241 -11.91 -20.55 1.52
CA GLY A 241 -10.57 -20.07 1.78
C GLY A 241 -10.27 -19.82 3.24
N ASN A 242 -9.01 -19.88 3.58
CA ASN A 242 -8.52 -19.43 4.86
C ASN A 242 -7.21 -18.66 4.69
N ARG A 243 -6.90 -17.85 5.68
CA ARG A 243 -5.65 -17.13 5.80
C ARG A 243 -5.19 -17.19 7.24
N THR A 244 -3.94 -17.56 7.45
CA THR A 244 -3.31 -17.54 8.77
C THR A 244 -2.01 -16.74 8.67
N GLY A 245 -1.80 -15.81 9.60
CA GLY A 245 -0.60 -15.00 9.70
C GLY A 245 -0.02 -15.02 11.10
N SER A 246 1.28 -14.94 11.20
CA SER A 246 2.01 -14.73 12.45
C SER A 246 3.14 -13.75 12.23
N TRP A 247 3.45 -12.94 13.23
CA TRP A 247 4.59 -12.07 13.19
C TRP A 247 5.18 -11.87 14.58
N ALA A 248 6.48 -11.58 14.59
CA ALA A 248 7.21 -11.26 15.80
C ALA A 248 8.27 -10.22 15.47
N ARG A 249 8.52 -9.33 16.41
CA ARG A 249 9.58 -8.32 16.36
C ARG A 249 10.29 -8.26 17.68
N TYR A 250 11.61 -8.17 17.62
CA TYR A 250 12.47 -7.81 18.75
C TYR A 250 13.33 -6.63 18.36
N GLN A 251 13.41 -5.62 19.23
CA GLN A 251 14.26 -4.45 19.01
C GLN A 251 15.14 -4.19 20.21
N VAL A 252 16.38 -3.78 19.95
CA VAL A 252 17.34 -3.34 20.95
C VAL A 252 17.81 -1.94 20.57
N HIS A 253 17.97 -1.08 21.54
CA HIS A 253 18.37 0.31 21.35
C HIS A 253 19.59 0.65 22.21
N VAL A 254 20.43 1.53 21.69
CA VAL A 254 21.50 2.18 22.43
C VAL A 254 21.23 3.68 22.40
N GLY A 255 20.52 4.15 23.44
CA GLY A 255 19.95 5.49 23.46
C GLY A 255 18.92 5.71 22.36
N ASP A 256 18.68 6.96 22.01
CA ASP A 256 17.73 7.42 20.98
C ASP A 256 18.28 7.38 19.55
N ARG A 257 19.60 7.16 19.40
CA ARG A 257 20.31 7.32 18.12
C ARG A 257 20.59 6.04 17.36
N PHE A 258 20.66 4.92 18.02
CA PHE A 258 20.98 3.65 17.38
C PHE A 258 20.05 2.55 17.86
N GLY A 259 19.55 1.76 16.93
CA GLY A 259 18.75 0.58 17.24
C GLY A 259 18.87 -0.50 16.18
N VAL A 260 18.57 -1.72 16.60
CA VAL A 260 18.50 -2.91 15.75
C VAL A 260 17.16 -3.58 15.95
N ALA A 261 16.50 -3.97 14.87
CA ALA A 261 15.27 -4.75 14.89
C ALA A 261 15.45 -6.06 14.14
N LEU A 262 14.89 -7.12 14.69
CA LEU A 262 14.70 -8.42 14.06
C LEU A 262 13.21 -8.64 13.88
N ASP A 263 12.79 -8.95 12.67
CA ASP A 263 11.40 -9.18 12.32
C ASP A 263 11.23 -10.55 11.68
N TYR A 264 10.15 -11.23 12.06
CA TYR A 264 9.63 -12.42 11.40
C TYR A 264 8.17 -12.23 11.03
N ARG A 265 7.79 -12.63 9.83
CA ARG A 265 6.39 -12.69 9.39
C ARG A 265 6.15 -13.94 8.57
N GLY A 266 5.15 -14.69 8.94
CA GLY A 266 4.69 -15.86 8.21
C GLY A 266 3.24 -15.72 7.81
N PHE A 267 2.91 -16.09 6.57
CA PHE A 267 1.54 -16.15 6.06
C PHE A 267 1.31 -17.46 5.33
N SER A 268 0.10 -17.96 5.48
CA SER A 268 -0.41 -19.07 4.68
C SER A 268 -1.81 -18.74 4.23
N THR A 269 -2.10 -18.95 2.96
CA THR A 269 -3.45 -18.88 2.40
C THR A 269 -3.79 -20.22 1.77
N GLN A 270 -5.04 -20.60 1.91
CA GLN A 270 -5.60 -21.78 1.24
C GLN A 270 -6.88 -21.35 0.54
N THR A 271 -6.99 -21.69 -0.73
CA THR A 271 -8.15 -21.35 -1.55
C THR A 271 -8.67 -22.61 -2.18
N LYS A 272 -9.97 -22.85 -2.11
CA LYS A 272 -10.60 -23.96 -2.80
C LYS A 272 -11.09 -23.51 -4.17
N VAL A 273 -10.49 -24.05 -5.20
CA VAL A 273 -10.97 -23.94 -6.58
C VAL A 273 -11.53 -25.31 -7.01
N PRO A 274 -12.38 -25.38 -8.04
CA PRO A 274 -13.15 -26.60 -8.35
C PRO A 274 -12.33 -27.88 -8.45
N GLU A 275 -11.07 -27.82 -8.89
CA GLU A 275 -10.25 -28.99 -9.18
C GLU A 275 -9.13 -29.24 -8.17
N TYR A 276 -8.76 -28.22 -7.35
CA TYR A 276 -7.66 -28.34 -6.39
C TYR A 276 -7.76 -27.29 -5.26
N THR A 277 -6.97 -27.47 -4.23
CA THR A 277 -6.93 -26.56 -3.07
C THR A 277 -5.49 -26.12 -2.83
N PRO A 278 -5.00 -25.11 -3.57
CA PRO A 278 -3.63 -24.66 -3.39
C PRO A 278 -3.44 -24.03 -2.00
N VAL A 279 -2.31 -24.34 -1.41
CA VAL A 279 -1.84 -23.71 -0.18
C VAL A 279 -0.62 -22.89 -0.51
N THR A 280 -0.74 -21.59 -0.43
CA THR A 280 0.39 -20.68 -0.63
C THR A 280 0.96 -20.27 0.72
N LYS A 281 2.26 -20.40 0.88
CA LYS A 281 2.99 -20.03 2.10
C LYS A 281 4.05 -19.00 1.77
N ARG A 282 4.21 -18.04 2.67
CA ARG A 282 5.28 -17.07 2.63
C ARG A 282 5.85 -16.85 4.03
N SER A 283 7.17 -16.79 4.14
CA SER A 283 7.83 -16.38 5.38
C SER A 283 8.91 -15.35 5.06
N ASP A 284 8.87 -14.24 5.76
CA ASP A 284 9.85 -13.15 5.68
C ASP A 284 10.61 -13.07 7.01
N PHE A 285 11.91 -13.17 6.96
CA PHE A 285 12.80 -12.85 8.08
C PHE A 285 13.64 -11.64 7.70
N SER A 286 13.80 -10.69 8.62
CA SER A 286 14.62 -9.51 8.37
C SER A 286 15.32 -9.00 9.62
N ALA A 287 16.49 -8.42 9.39
CA ALA A 287 17.27 -7.67 10.37
C ALA A 287 17.50 -6.26 9.83
N ARG A 288 17.36 -5.27 10.69
CA ARG A 288 17.53 -3.87 10.32
C ARG A 288 18.23 -3.12 11.43
N ALA A 289 19.22 -2.31 11.07
CA ALA A 289 19.86 -1.37 11.97
C ALA A 289 19.62 0.06 11.47
N ALA A 290 19.38 0.97 12.39
CA ALA A 290 19.23 2.39 12.08
C ALA A 290 20.09 3.23 13.04
N TYR A 291 20.72 4.26 12.50
CA TYR A 291 21.61 5.16 13.22
C TYR A 291 21.36 6.60 12.82
N GLN A 292 21.16 7.46 13.82
CA GLN A 292 20.97 8.90 13.67
C GLN A 292 22.12 9.64 14.34
N PRO A 293 23.27 9.84 13.65
CA PRO A 293 24.44 10.50 14.26
C PRO A 293 24.16 11.92 14.70
N VAL A 294 23.34 12.63 13.92
CA VAL A 294 22.87 13.99 14.22
C VAL A 294 21.40 14.09 13.81
N GLU A 295 20.68 15.03 14.39
CA GLU A 295 19.29 15.29 14.00
C GLU A 295 19.19 15.59 12.50
N GLY A 296 18.23 14.95 11.84
CA GLY A 296 18.00 15.09 10.40
C GLY A 296 18.93 14.25 9.50
N LEU A 297 19.83 13.43 10.06
CA LEU A 297 20.62 12.48 9.28
C LEU A 297 20.37 11.07 9.79
N THR A 298 19.69 10.25 8.99
CA THR A 298 19.40 8.84 9.33
C THR A 298 20.09 7.91 8.34
N LEU A 299 20.87 7.00 8.87
CA LEU A 299 21.50 5.90 8.14
C LEU A 299 20.82 4.60 8.52
N SER A 300 20.49 3.74 7.57
CA SER A 300 20.02 2.41 7.89
C SER A 300 20.66 1.35 7.00
N ALA A 301 20.84 0.18 7.58
CA ALA A 301 21.25 -1.03 6.88
C ALA A 301 20.21 -2.13 7.17
N PHE A 302 19.97 -2.98 6.20
CA PHE A 302 19.00 -4.05 6.34
C PHE A 302 19.42 -5.28 5.53
N ALA A 303 19.02 -6.42 6.06
CA ALA A 303 19.11 -7.71 5.38
C ALA A 303 17.80 -8.46 5.58
N GLY A 304 17.36 -9.21 4.58
CA GLY A 304 16.13 -9.99 4.67
C GLY A 304 16.17 -11.21 3.76
N ARG A 305 15.46 -12.25 4.20
CA ARG A 305 15.21 -13.44 3.39
C ARG A 305 13.73 -13.76 3.42
N SER A 306 13.17 -13.96 2.25
CA SER A 306 11.81 -14.45 2.08
C SER A 306 11.85 -15.83 1.46
N THR A 307 11.02 -16.71 1.99
CA THR A 307 10.73 -18.01 1.41
C THR A 307 9.27 -18.06 1.00
N TYR A 308 8.97 -18.76 -0.05
CA TYR A 308 7.62 -18.99 -0.51
C TYR A 308 7.47 -20.42 -1.02
N GLY A 309 6.25 -20.93 -0.94
CA GLY A 309 5.91 -22.23 -1.49
C GLY A 309 4.44 -22.24 -1.90
N ILE A 310 4.15 -22.91 -2.96
CA ILE A 310 2.79 -23.24 -3.40
C ILE A 310 2.69 -24.75 -3.43
N ASP A 311 1.80 -25.28 -2.59
CA ASP A 311 1.49 -26.70 -2.47
C ASP A 311 0.11 -26.89 -3.08
N ALA A 312 0.05 -27.45 -4.27
CA ALA A 312 -1.19 -27.78 -4.93
C ALA A 312 -1.54 -29.25 -4.64
N ALA A 313 -2.77 -29.46 -4.10
CA ALA A 313 -3.19 -30.71 -3.49
C ALA A 313 -2.87 -32.01 -4.22
N ALA A 314 -2.66 -32.97 -3.41
CA ALA A 314 -2.65 -34.46 -3.47
C ALA A 314 -2.28 -35.21 -4.76
N ASP A 315 -2.66 -34.75 -5.93
CA ASP A 315 -2.40 -35.44 -7.20
C ASP A 315 -1.57 -34.65 -8.22
N SER A 316 -1.22 -33.41 -7.91
CA SER A 316 -0.40 -32.60 -8.80
C SER A 316 1.05 -32.54 -8.33
N LEU A 317 1.95 -32.89 -9.20
CA LEU A 317 3.41 -32.85 -9.07
C LEU A 317 4.00 -31.41 -8.94
N LEU A 318 3.18 -30.41 -8.60
CA LEU A 318 3.57 -29.00 -8.59
C LEU A 318 3.75 -28.46 -7.18
N ILE A 319 4.94 -28.61 -6.67
CA ILE A 319 5.42 -27.86 -5.52
C ILE A 319 6.35 -26.76 -6.07
N LEU A 320 5.93 -25.51 -5.96
CA LEU A 320 6.77 -24.36 -6.25
C LEU A 320 7.35 -23.83 -4.95
N ASP A 321 8.61 -24.06 -4.73
CA ASP A 321 9.34 -23.51 -3.61
C ASP A 321 10.42 -22.55 -4.09
N GLY A 322 10.61 -21.45 -3.37
CA GLY A 322 11.65 -20.51 -3.69
C GLY A 322 12.07 -19.66 -2.51
N SER A 323 13.22 -19.05 -2.66
CA SER A 323 13.68 -18.08 -1.70
C SER A 323 14.36 -16.91 -2.38
N ARG A 324 14.29 -15.75 -1.73
CA ARG A 324 14.98 -14.55 -2.15
C ARG A 324 15.58 -13.87 -0.94
N SER A 325 16.83 -13.47 -1.09
CA SER A 325 17.51 -12.64 -0.11
C SER A 325 17.64 -11.20 -0.61
N GLN A 326 17.63 -10.25 0.30
CA GLN A 326 17.95 -8.86 0.01
C GLN A 326 18.90 -8.32 1.06
N LEU A 327 19.83 -7.48 0.61
CA LEU A 327 20.75 -6.73 1.43
C LEU A 327 20.78 -5.29 0.94
N GLY A 328 20.81 -4.33 1.83
CA GLY A 328 20.86 -2.95 1.40
C GLY A 328 21.06 -1.96 2.51
N GLY A 329 21.02 -0.70 2.12
CA GLY A 329 21.11 0.41 3.04
C GLY A 329 20.37 1.63 2.51
N SER A 330 20.07 2.56 3.39
CA SER A 330 19.48 3.83 3.03
C SER A 330 20.10 4.98 3.81
N LEU A 331 20.08 6.14 3.17
CA LEU A 331 20.47 7.42 3.70
C LEU A 331 19.27 8.36 3.62
N ALA A 332 18.94 9.04 4.70
CA ALA A 332 17.99 10.14 4.70
C ALA A 332 18.64 11.37 5.33
N VAL A 333 18.48 12.51 4.66
CA VAL A 333 18.94 13.83 5.12
C VAL A 333 17.72 14.74 5.15
N GLU A 334 17.48 15.38 6.29
CA GLU A 334 16.37 16.30 6.50
C GLU A 334 16.90 17.59 7.15
N ARG A 335 16.70 18.71 6.47
CA ARG A 335 17.12 20.00 7.00
C ARG A 335 16.09 21.08 6.71
N GLY A 336 15.32 21.43 7.73
CA GLY A 336 14.24 22.40 7.59
C GLY A 336 13.21 21.91 6.56
N MET A 337 13.10 22.61 5.44
CA MET A 337 12.14 22.31 4.37
C MET A 337 12.67 21.32 3.32
N PHE A 338 13.96 21.00 3.37
CA PHE A 338 14.60 20.11 2.40
C PHE A 338 14.74 18.70 2.94
N TRP A 339 14.54 17.72 2.08
CA TRP A 339 14.76 16.33 2.39
C TRP A 339 15.35 15.58 1.19
N LEU A 340 16.17 14.58 1.49
CA LEU A 340 16.75 13.64 0.54
C LEU A 340 16.66 12.24 1.13
N ARG A 341 16.22 11.28 0.34
CA ARG A 341 16.26 9.85 0.66
C ARG A 341 16.93 9.10 -0.47
N SER A 342 17.88 8.27 -0.16
CA SER A 342 18.51 7.38 -1.13
C SER A 342 18.58 5.98 -0.54
N SER A 343 18.45 4.97 -1.38
CA SER A 343 18.57 3.58 -0.97
C SER A 343 19.22 2.74 -2.05
N TYR A 344 19.99 1.76 -1.62
CA TYR A 344 20.53 0.71 -2.45
C TYR A 344 20.06 -0.64 -1.94
N ARG A 345 19.63 -1.51 -2.85
CA ARG A 345 19.25 -2.89 -2.57
C ARG A 345 19.93 -3.82 -3.56
N SER A 346 20.56 -4.86 -3.05
CA SER A 346 21.01 -6.01 -3.81
C SER A 346 20.11 -7.19 -3.49
N PHE A 347 19.78 -7.94 -4.49
CA PHE A 347 18.89 -9.09 -4.38
C PHE A 347 19.59 -10.34 -4.91
N GLU A 348 19.36 -11.46 -4.23
CA GLU A 348 19.77 -12.79 -4.64
C GLU A 348 18.51 -13.64 -4.87
N GLY A 349 18.52 -14.47 -5.90
CA GLY A 349 17.37 -15.26 -6.32
C GLY A 349 16.64 -14.63 -7.51
N LEU A 350 15.38 -14.25 -7.34
CA LEU A 350 14.53 -13.73 -8.41
C LEU A 350 14.92 -12.30 -8.86
N LEU A 351 14.51 -11.90 -10.07
CA LEU A 351 14.74 -10.56 -10.63
C LEU A 351 13.92 -9.47 -9.91
N PRO A 352 14.40 -8.23 -9.87
CA PRO A 352 15.69 -7.72 -10.33
C PRO A 352 16.85 -8.14 -9.41
N SER A 353 18.10 -8.06 -9.88
CA SER A 353 19.30 -8.37 -9.09
C SER A 353 19.78 -7.21 -8.21
N GLY A 354 19.44 -5.98 -8.56
CA GLY A 354 19.80 -4.79 -7.80
C GLY A 354 18.93 -3.60 -8.13
N ARG A 355 18.86 -2.64 -7.18
CA ARG A 355 18.12 -1.40 -7.34
C ARG A 355 18.74 -0.27 -6.56
N ILE A 356 18.82 0.89 -7.19
CA ILE A 356 19.18 2.17 -6.58
C ILE A 356 18.03 3.12 -6.74
N GLU A 357 17.71 3.85 -5.70
CA GLU A 357 16.64 4.85 -5.72
C GLU A 357 17.11 6.10 -4.99
N ALA A 358 16.70 7.25 -5.50
CA ALA A 358 16.88 8.53 -4.86
C ALA A 358 15.60 9.36 -5.00
N ARG A 359 15.19 9.97 -3.91
CA ARG A 359 14.09 10.95 -3.88
C ARG A 359 14.55 12.16 -3.11
N SER A 360 14.25 13.35 -3.58
CA SER A 360 14.56 14.58 -2.89
C SER A 360 13.43 15.57 -3.07
N GLY A 361 13.31 16.51 -2.14
CA GLY A 361 12.28 17.52 -2.25
C GLY A 361 12.47 18.68 -1.31
N PHE A 362 11.64 19.66 -1.58
CA PHE A 362 11.42 20.84 -0.78
C PHE A 362 9.93 20.91 -0.47
N SER A 363 9.57 21.07 0.78
CA SER A 363 8.18 21.21 1.20
C SER A 363 8.01 22.33 2.21
N HIS A 364 7.15 23.28 1.87
CA HIS A 364 6.81 24.42 2.74
C HIS A 364 5.30 24.51 2.90
N HIS A 365 4.82 24.55 4.13
CA HIS A 365 3.39 24.50 4.45
C HIS A 365 2.54 25.60 3.80
N ARG A 366 3.10 26.80 3.61
CA ARG A 366 2.38 27.95 3.04
C ARG A 366 2.46 28.05 1.51
N TRP A 367 3.60 27.68 0.91
CA TRP A 367 3.86 27.98 -0.49
C TRP A 367 3.78 26.75 -1.39
N GLY A 368 3.80 25.57 -0.78
CA GLY A 368 3.83 24.33 -1.55
C GLY A 368 5.22 23.68 -1.56
N GLY A 369 5.53 22.96 -2.62
CA GLY A 369 6.79 22.24 -2.71
C GLY A 369 7.08 21.68 -4.07
N LEU A 370 8.24 21.05 -4.16
CA LEU A 370 8.76 20.36 -5.32
C LEU A 370 9.44 19.08 -4.85
N SER A 371 9.25 17.98 -5.57
CA SER A 371 10.02 16.76 -5.37
C SER A 371 10.45 16.15 -6.69
N GLY A 372 11.55 15.40 -6.64
CA GLY A 372 12.05 14.62 -7.74
C GLY A 372 12.42 13.21 -7.27
N SER A 373 12.27 12.26 -8.16
CA SER A 373 12.63 10.86 -7.94
C SER A 373 13.42 10.32 -9.11
N TRP A 374 14.32 9.41 -8.80
CA TRP A 374 15.05 8.64 -9.78
C TRP A 374 15.22 7.22 -9.25
N SER A 375 15.08 6.24 -10.15
CA SER A 375 15.40 4.85 -9.83
C SER A 375 16.14 4.18 -10.98
N SER A 376 16.99 3.23 -10.65
CA SER A 376 17.60 2.30 -11.59
C SER A 376 17.56 0.89 -11.01
N SER A 377 17.25 -0.09 -11.86
CA SER A 377 17.26 -1.49 -11.46
C SER A 377 17.81 -2.38 -12.57
N LYS A 378 18.45 -3.48 -12.16
CA LYS A 378 19.10 -4.42 -13.07
C LYS A 378 18.26 -5.68 -13.23
N TRP A 379 17.80 -5.94 -14.45
CA TRP A 379 16.98 -7.06 -14.85
C TRP A 379 17.75 -7.94 -15.85
N ASN A 380 18.38 -9.01 -15.37
CA ASN A 380 19.38 -9.76 -16.14
C ASN A 380 20.47 -8.80 -16.65
N ASP A 381 20.68 -8.72 -17.96
CA ASP A 381 21.64 -7.83 -18.59
C ASP A 381 21.06 -6.45 -18.96
N ILE A 382 19.78 -6.22 -18.67
CA ILE A 382 19.09 -4.96 -18.98
C ILE A 382 19.06 -4.08 -17.73
N GLU A 383 19.55 -2.86 -17.87
CA GLU A 383 19.38 -1.81 -16.86
C GLU A 383 18.20 -0.94 -17.25
N VAL A 384 17.22 -0.84 -16.36
CA VAL A 384 16.04 0.02 -16.54
C VAL A 384 16.08 1.17 -15.55
N SER A 385 15.67 2.34 -15.99
CA SER A 385 15.67 3.53 -15.17
C SER A 385 14.36 4.32 -15.33
N SER A 386 14.00 5.04 -14.28
CA SER A 386 12.86 5.94 -14.28
C SER A 386 13.19 7.25 -13.58
N VAL A 387 12.52 8.31 -14.01
CA VAL A 387 12.59 9.65 -13.41
C VAL A 387 11.17 10.14 -13.13
N GLY A 388 11.01 10.90 -12.07
CA GLY A 388 9.75 11.54 -11.73
C GLY A 388 9.99 12.94 -11.19
N ALA A 389 9.05 13.84 -11.43
CA ALA A 389 9.02 15.17 -10.86
C ALA A 389 7.60 15.52 -10.43
N ARG A 390 7.47 16.24 -9.34
CA ARG A 390 6.19 16.65 -8.78
C ARG A 390 6.30 18.04 -8.17
N ALA A 391 5.36 18.89 -8.48
CA ALA A 391 5.27 20.25 -7.92
C ALA A 391 3.86 20.51 -7.42
N TRP A 392 3.74 21.21 -6.30
CA TRP A 392 2.49 21.72 -5.77
C TRP A 392 2.71 23.11 -5.21
N LEU A 393 1.91 24.06 -5.64
CA LEU A 393 2.01 25.48 -5.28
C LEU A 393 0.70 25.92 -4.62
N LYS A 394 0.81 26.69 -3.54
CA LYS A 394 -0.31 27.27 -2.82
C LYS A 394 -0.33 28.80 -3.04
N PRO A 395 -0.86 29.28 -4.17
CA PRO A 395 -0.92 30.72 -4.45
C PRO A 395 -1.79 31.48 -3.44
N THR A 396 -2.75 30.78 -2.86
CA THR A 396 -3.59 31.27 -1.76
C THR A 396 -3.74 30.19 -0.69
N THR A 397 -4.30 30.53 0.45
CA THR A 397 -4.58 29.56 1.54
C THR A 397 -5.62 28.51 1.16
N PHE A 398 -6.44 28.78 0.16
CA PHE A 398 -7.54 27.92 -0.28
C PHE A 398 -7.31 27.27 -1.67
N THR A 399 -6.22 27.61 -2.36
CA THR A 399 -5.94 27.06 -3.71
C THR A 399 -4.60 26.34 -3.72
N THR A 400 -4.57 25.11 -4.25
CA THR A 400 -3.34 24.39 -4.56
C THR A 400 -3.32 24.01 -6.02
N MET A 401 -2.34 24.49 -6.77
CA MET A 401 -2.06 24.07 -8.14
C MET A 401 -0.98 23.00 -8.11
N PHE A 402 -1.07 22.01 -8.97
CA PHE A 402 -0.10 20.92 -8.96
C PHE A 402 0.15 20.36 -10.36
N ALA A 403 1.33 19.78 -10.52
CA ALA A 403 1.70 18.97 -11.68
C ALA A 403 2.65 17.85 -11.26
N SER A 404 2.53 16.71 -11.90
CA SER A 404 3.49 15.62 -11.82
C SER A 404 3.78 15.06 -13.20
N TYR A 405 4.99 14.57 -13.38
CA TYR A 405 5.45 13.91 -14.59
C TYR A 405 6.35 12.74 -14.21
N GLU A 406 6.21 11.65 -14.91
CA GLU A 406 7.01 10.45 -14.76
C GLU A 406 7.30 9.84 -16.11
N ASP A 407 8.52 9.34 -16.26
CA ASP A 407 9.01 8.71 -17.47
C ASP A 407 10.02 7.64 -17.11
N GLY A 408 9.93 6.48 -17.74
CA GLY A 408 10.91 5.44 -17.52
C GLY A 408 10.47 4.05 -17.92
N SER A 409 11.41 3.14 -17.73
CA SER A 409 11.24 1.72 -17.99
C SER A 409 11.01 0.97 -16.70
N TYR A 410 10.07 0.04 -16.72
CA TYR A 410 9.67 -0.74 -15.55
C TYR A 410 9.71 -2.23 -15.88
N GLY A 411 10.53 -2.94 -15.13
CA GLY A 411 10.67 -4.38 -15.28
C GLY A 411 9.58 -5.15 -14.54
N SER A 412 9.18 -6.23 -15.12
CA SER A 412 8.26 -7.22 -14.56
C SER A 412 8.80 -8.63 -14.81
N ARG A 413 8.40 -9.57 -13.99
CA ARG A 413 8.65 -10.99 -14.21
C ARG A 413 7.51 -11.60 -14.99
N VAL A 414 7.85 -12.35 -16.04
CA VAL A 414 6.90 -13.09 -16.86
C VAL A 414 7.15 -14.58 -16.66
N GLY A 415 6.09 -15.37 -16.60
CA GLY A 415 6.18 -16.83 -16.73
C GLY A 415 6.36 -17.64 -15.45
N VAL A 416 6.22 -17.07 -14.26
CA VAL A 416 6.35 -17.87 -13.02
C VAL A 416 5.09 -18.68 -12.72
N LEU A 417 3.92 -18.18 -13.12
CA LEU A 417 2.63 -18.86 -12.97
C LEU A 417 1.72 -18.66 -14.20
N SER A 418 2.29 -18.49 -15.37
CA SER A 418 1.47 -18.48 -16.58
C SER A 418 0.76 -19.81 -16.70
N GLY A 419 -0.40 -19.85 -16.11
CA GLY A 419 -1.52 -20.77 -16.21
C GLY A 419 -1.29 -22.16 -16.77
N GLY A 420 -0.28 -22.77 -16.53
CA GLY A 420 0.09 -24.12 -16.87
C GLY A 420 1.29 -24.43 -16.04
N ILE A 421 1.50 -25.66 -15.83
CA ILE A 421 2.69 -26.25 -15.25
C ILE A 421 3.88 -25.36 -15.63
N PRO A 422 4.55 -24.65 -14.67
CA PRO A 422 5.84 -24.06 -15.00
C PRO A 422 6.63 -25.13 -15.72
N SER A 423 7.27 -24.79 -16.81
CA SER A 423 8.22 -25.71 -17.42
C SER A 423 9.34 -25.89 -16.40
N LEU A 424 9.19 -26.89 -15.55
CA LEU A 424 10.23 -27.29 -14.62
C LEU A 424 11.36 -27.85 -15.48
N ASP A 425 12.56 -27.44 -15.19
CA ASP A 425 13.71 -28.15 -15.70
C ASP A 425 13.69 -29.58 -15.16
N GLN A 426 14.57 -30.46 -15.68
CA GLN A 426 14.67 -31.85 -15.25
C GLN A 426 14.98 -32.02 -13.74
N HIS A 427 15.21 -30.93 -13.00
CA HIS A 427 15.52 -30.88 -11.58
C HIS A 427 14.42 -30.23 -10.73
N GLY A 428 13.27 -29.90 -11.32
CA GLY A 428 12.16 -29.27 -10.59
C GLY A 428 12.36 -27.78 -10.25
N LEU A 429 13.35 -27.14 -10.85
CA LEU A 429 13.56 -25.70 -10.71
C LEU A 429 12.69 -24.97 -11.73
N ALA A 430 11.99 -23.93 -11.29
CA ALA A 430 11.28 -23.04 -12.21
C ALA A 430 12.30 -22.49 -13.23
N THR A 431 12.05 -22.72 -14.51
CA THR A 431 12.86 -22.14 -15.58
C THR A 431 13.00 -20.65 -15.35
N GLU A 432 14.18 -20.11 -15.64
CA GLU A 432 14.55 -18.72 -15.40
C GLU A 432 13.40 -17.77 -15.75
N ALA A 433 12.94 -17.02 -14.75
CA ALA A 433 11.92 -16.00 -14.98
C ALA A 433 12.46 -15.00 -16.00
N THR A 434 11.82 -14.91 -17.14
CA THR A 434 12.16 -13.90 -18.14
C THR A 434 11.72 -12.53 -17.63
N ALA A 435 12.60 -11.54 -17.83
CA ALA A 435 12.25 -10.15 -17.56
C ALA A 435 11.50 -9.59 -18.77
N SER A 436 10.35 -8.99 -18.55
CA SER A 436 9.70 -8.12 -19.51
C SER A 436 9.78 -6.68 -19.05
N ILE A 437 10.03 -5.77 -19.98
CA ILE A 437 10.22 -4.35 -19.72
C ILE A 437 9.13 -3.56 -20.44
N ALA A 438 8.45 -2.70 -19.69
CA ALA A 438 7.49 -1.75 -20.24
C ALA A 438 7.99 -0.32 -20.06
N ASP A 439 8.01 0.44 -21.16
CA ASP A 439 8.28 1.87 -21.13
C ASP A 439 6.97 2.61 -20.85
N ARG A 440 7.00 3.50 -19.86
CA ARG A 440 5.82 4.23 -19.41
C ARG A 440 6.15 5.71 -19.26
N THR A 441 5.26 6.55 -19.76
CA THR A 441 5.27 7.99 -19.54
C THR A 441 3.91 8.43 -19.02
N GLY A 442 3.89 9.27 -18.00
CA GLY A 442 2.66 9.76 -17.44
C GLY A 442 2.76 11.17 -16.89
N GLY A 443 1.65 11.89 -16.95
CA GLY A 443 1.55 13.24 -16.44
C GLY A 443 0.18 13.54 -15.85
N ARG A 444 0.18 14.36 -14.82
CA ARG A 444 -1.01 14.80 -14.11
C ARG A 444 -0.87 16.28 -13.74
N ALA A 445 -1.83 17.11 -14.10
CA ALA A 445 -1.80 18.54 -13.76
C ALA A 445 -3.20 19.02 -13.39
N GLY A 446 -3.31 19.83 -12.33
CA GLY A 446 -4.61 20.24 -11.85
C GLY A 446 -4.61 21.28 -10.75
N VAL A 447 -5.78 21.43 -10.15
CA VAL A 447 -6.04 22.39 -9.09
C VAL A 447 -6.93 21.78 -8.01
N VAL A 448 -6.69 22.15 -6.76
CA VAL A 448 -7.58 21.91 -5.62
C VAL A 448 -7.96 23.24 -5.01
N ILE A 449 -9.25 23.43 -4.76
CA ILE A 449 -9.80 24.58 -4.06
C ILE A 449 -10.47 24.06 -2.79
N GLY A 450 -10.03 24.57 -1.63
CA GLY A 450 -10.58 24.21 -0.32
C GLY A 450 -11.06 25.45 0.43
N LEU A 451 -12.28 25.41 0.96
CA LEU A 451 -12.87 26.51 1.73
C LEU A 451 -13.82 25.97 2.78
N GLY A 452 -13.59 26.32 4.05
CA GLY A 452 -14.52 26.01 5.15
C GLY A 452 -14.81 24.53 5.36
N GLY A 453 -13.80 23.66 5.13
CA GLY A 453 -13.96 22.20 5.18
C GLY A 453 -14.42 21.55 3.86
N ALA A 454 -14.91 22.36 2.90
CA ALA A 454 -15.20 21.88 1.55
C ALA A 454 -13.92 21.83 0.72
N ALA A 455 -13.79 20.84 -0.17
CA ALA A 455 -12.72 20.75 -1.15
C ALA A 455 -13.26 20.30 -2.52
N LEU A 456 -12.77 20.92 -3.57
CA LEU A 456 -13.02 20.53 -4.95
C LEU A 456 -11.68 20.45 -5.68
N GLY A 457 -11.39 19.30 -6.26
CA GLY A 457 -10.16 19.07 -7.02
C GLY A 457 -10.44 18.57 -8.41
N GLY A 458 -9.59 18.94 -9.36
CA GLY A 458 -9.64 18.43 -10.73
C GLY A 458 -8.25 18.37 -11.34
N ALA A 459 -8.01 17.37 -12.19
CA ALA A 459 -6.77 17.22 -12.94
C ALA A 459 -7.00 16.67 -14.33
N ALA A 460 -6.20 17.11 -15.28
CA ALA A 460 -5.98 16.45 -16.56
C ALA A 460 -4.91 15.37 -16.39
N LEU A 461 -5.10 14.26 -17.10
CA LEU A 461 -4.24 13.09 -17.08
C LEU A 461 -3.74 12.80 -18.48
N TYR A 462 -2.50 12.38 -18.59
CA TYR A 462 -1.87 11.82 -19.79
C TYR A 462 -1.14 10.54 -19.41
N GLY A 463 -1.29 9.48 -20.19
CA GLY A 463 -0.60 8.22 -19.96
C GLY A 463 -0.24 7.54 -21.27
N SER A 464 0.99 7.08 -21.38
CA SER A 464 1.49 6.29 -22.51
C SER A 464 2.29 5.10 -21.99
N ALA A 465 2.12 3.96 -22.64
CA ALA A 465 2.92 2.77 -22.40
C ALA A 465 3.20 2.07 -23.75
N ASP A 466 4.40 1.54 -23.93
CA ASP A 466 4.71 0.73 -25.12
C ASP A 466 4.00 -0.62 -25.09
N ARG A 467 3.76 -1.13 -23.88
CA ARG A 467 3.02 -2.37 -23.61
C ARG A 467 2.42 -2.40 -22.21
N VAL A 468 1.38 -3.20 -22.02
CA VAL A 468 0.81 -3.54 -20.71
C VAL A 468 1.17 -4.96 -20.36
N LEU A 469 1.74 -5.16 -19.16
CA LEU A 469 2.17 -6.47 -18.69
C LEU A 469 1.10 -7.08 -17.78
N PRO A 470 0.86 -8.40 -17.85
CA PRO A 470 -0.06 -9.08 -16.94
C PRO A 470 0.44 -9.11 -15.51
N LEU A 471 -0.48 -9.25 -14.55
CA LEU A 471 -0.17 -9.33 -13.12
C LEU A 471 0.51 -10.66 -12.75
N GLY A 472 0.15 -11.75 -13.42
CA GLY A 472 0.72 -13.07 -13.22
C GLY A 472 0.41 -13.69 -11.85
N LEU A 473 -0.77 -13.44 -11.30
CA LEU A 473 -1.22 -13.88 -9.97
C LEU A 473 -2.24 -15.03 -10.06
N GLU A 474 -2.03 -16.06 -10.84
CA GLU A 474 -3.04 -17.11 -10.98
C GLU A 474 -4.43 -16.60 -11.50
N LEU A 475 -4.55 -15.31 -11.70
CA LEU A 475 -5.75 -14.64 -12.16
C LEU A 475 -5.70 -14.37 -13.64
N ASP A 476 -4.51 -14.24 -14.20
CA ASP A 476 -4.27 -13.94 -15.60
C ASP A 476 -3.07 -14.71 -16.17
N ASP A 477 -2.94 -14.72 -17.48
CA ASP A 477 -1.80 -15.32 -18.15
C ASP A 477 -0.61 -14.35 -18.18
N GLY A 478 0.43 -14.70 -17.44
CA GLY A 478 1.67 -13.91 -17.36
C GLY A 478 2.53 -13.93 -18.62
N ALA A 479 2.18 -14.70 -19.64
CA ALA A 479 2.98 -14.82 -20.86
C ALA A 479 2.59 -13.82 -21.95
N ILE A 480 1.42 -13.18 -21.84
CA ILE A 480 0.89 -12.28 -22.86
C ILE A 480 1.16 -10.84 -22.48
N GLU A 481 1.57 -10.07 -23.46
CA GLU A 481 1.74 -8.64 -23.35
C GLU A 481 0.69 -7.92 -24.19
N GLY A 482 0.04 -6.92 -23.64
CA GLY A 482 -0.84 -6.02 -24.37
C GLY A 482 -0.06 -5.09 -25.29
N THR A 483 -0.73 -4.58 -26.30
CA THR A 483 -0.19 -3.56 -27.19
C THR A 483 0.01 -2.23 -26.46
N GLY A 484 0.89 -1.40 -27.01
CA GLY A 484 1.11 -0.05 -26.55
C GLY A 484 -0.15 0.81 -26.63
N LEU A 485 -0.22 1.81 -25.77
CA LEU A 485 -1.38 2.64 -25.56
C LEU A 485 -0.96 4.08 -25.24
N GLU A 486 -1.63 5.05 -25.85
CA GLU A 486 -1.54 6.46 -25.52
C GLU A 486 -2.94 7.00 -25.27
N ARG A 487 -3.17 7.71 -24.17
CA ARG A 487 -4.51 8.14 -23.76
C ARG A 487 -4.49 9.38 -22.89
N ASN A 488 -5.62 10.08 -22.94
CA ASN A 488 -5.87 11.27 -22.16
C ASN A 488 -7.09 11.05 -21.26
N GLY A 489 -7.09 11.75 -20.15
CA GLY A 489 -8.19 11.63 -19.20
C GLY A 489 -8.30 12.81 -18.26
N TYR A 490 -9.26 12.72 -17.37
CA TYR A 490 -9.38 13.64 -16.24
C TYR A 490 -9.83 12.91 -15.01
N GLU A 491 -9.47 13.51 -13.89
CA GLU A 491 -10.00 13.08 -12.61
C GLU A 491 -10.52 14.27 -11.82
N GLY A 492 -11.50 13.99 -10.98
CA GLY A 492 -12.07 14.97 -10.08
C GLY A 492 -12.33 14.39 -8.72
N MET A 493 -12.33 15.26 -7.72
CA MET A 493 -12.74 14.95 -6.37
C MET A 493 -13.60 16.05 -5.78
N VAL A 494 -14.46 15.67 -4.86
CA VAL A 494 -15.26 16.60 -4.07
C VAL A 494 -15.36 16.11 -2.63
N VAL A 495 -15.21 17.04 -1.70
CA VAL A 495 -15.53 16.86 -0.28
C VAL A 495 -16.40 18.04 0.13
N LEU A 496 -17.59 17.78 0.63
CA LEU A 496 -18.55 18.80 1.04
C LEU A 496 -19.04 18.51 2.46
N PRO A 497 -18.75 19.36 3.45
CA PRO A 497 -19.42 19.25 4.73
C PRO A 497 -20.91 19.54 4.57
N ILE A 498 -21.74 18.71 5.17
CA ILE A 498 -23.19 18.84 5.14
C ILE A 498 -23.62 19.53 6.46
N PHE A 499 -24.86 20.03 6.48
CA PHE A 499 -25.41 20.77 7.63
C PHE A 499 -25.33 20.03 8.98
N LEU A 500 -25.15 18.72 9.00
CA LEU A 500 -24.93 17.95 10.22
C LEU A 500 -23.44 17.91 10.56
N GLN A 501 -23.08 18.38 11.75
CA GLN A 501 -21.70 18.39 12.22
C GLN A 501 -21.10 16.97 12.19
N GLY A 502 -19.96 16.82 11.51
CA GLY A 502 -19.28 15.54 11.31
C GLY A 502 -19.75 14.76 10.08
N LEU A 503 -20.73 15.25 9.32
CA LEU A 503 -21.19 14.61 8.09
C LEU A 503 -20.62 15.29 6.86
N ASN A 504 -19.91 14.52 6.04
CA ASN A 504 -19.35 14.96 4.77
C ASN A 504 -19.91 14.11 3.62
N LEU A 505 -20.08 14.73 2.47
CA LEU A 505 -20.24 14.06 1.19
C LEU A 505 -18.89 14.04 0.50
N GLU A 506 -18.43 12.85 0.14
CA GLU A 506 -17.19 12.65 -0.60
C GLU A 506 -17.47 12.00 -1.94
N GLY A 507 -16.74 12.42 -2.96
CA GLY A 507 -16.86 11.83 -4.29
C GLY A 507 -15.57 11.92 -5.07
N SER A 508 -15.37 10.95 -5.95
CA SER A 508 -14.31 10.98 -6.95
C SER A 508 -14.79 10.36 -8.26
N TYR A 509 -14.23 10.88 -9.32
CA TYR A 509 -14.51 10.42 -10.67
C TYR A 509 -13.22 10.50 -11.50
N GLN A 510 -12.97 9.46 -12.31
CA GLN A 510 -11.88 9.42 -13.27
C GLN A 510 -12.43 8.94 -14.61
N PHE A 511 -12.01 9.60 -15.68
CA PHE A 511 -12.39 9.29 -17.05
C PHE A 511 -11.14 9.19 -17.94
N TRP A 512 -11.15 8.23 -18.86
CA TRP A 512 -10.17 8.06 -19.93
C TRP A 512 -10.87 7.97 -21.27
N ASP A 513 -10.27 8.55 -22.31
CA ASP A 513 -10.78 8.52 -23.68
C ASP A 513 -10.80 7.09 -24.25
N GLU A 514 -9.83 6.23 -23.84
CA GLU A 514 -9.73 4.84 -24.25
C GLU A 514 -9.63 3.89 -23.04
N GLU A 515 -10.16 2.68 -23.19
CA GLU A 515 -9.97 1.61 -22.22
C GLU A 515 -8.61 0.92 -22.45
N ALA A 516 -8.04 0.37 -21.39
CA ALA A 516 -6.82 -0.43 -21.42
C ALA A 516 -6.99 -1.66 -20.54
N PRO A 517 -6.12 -2.67 -20.67
CA PRO A 517 -6.05 -3.73 -19.67
C PRO A 517 -5.89 -3.13 -18.26
N TYR A 518 -6.73 -3.59 -17.33
CA TYR A 518 -6.84 -3.12 -15.94
C TYR A 518 -7.23 -1.63 -15.79
N GLN A 519 -7.70 -0.96 -16.84
CA GLN A 519 -8.16 0.42 -16.79
C GLN A 519 -9.45 0.58 -17.58
N PRO A 520 -10.60 0.65 -16.92
CA PRO A 520 -11.86 1.00 -17.55
C PRO A 520 -11.88 2.48 -17.93
N ARG A 521 -12.82 2.87 -18.81
CA ARG A 521 -12.97 4.27 -19.22
C ARG A 521 -13.42 5.16 -18.07
N GLN A 522 -14.27 4.66 -17.18
CA GLN A 522 -14.80 5.41 -16.06
C GLN A 522 -14.64 4.64 -14.75
N ILE A 523 -14.18 5.36 -13.73
CA ILE A 523 -14.12 4.90 -12.35
C ILE A 523 -14.78 5.96 -11.50
N TYR A 524 -15.68 5.57 -10.63
CA TYR A 524 -16.35 6.51 -9.75
C TYR A 524 -16.56 5.97 -8.34
N ARG A 525 -16.62 6.89 -7.40
CA ARG A 525 -16.97 6.63 -6.02
C ARG A 525 -17.73 7.82 -5.46
N GLY A 526 -18.69 7.54 -4.59
CA GLY A 526 -19.37 8.55 -3.80
C GLY A 526 -19.76 7.98 -2.44
N SER A 527 -19.63 8.76 -1.38
CA SER A 527 -20.01 8.32 -0.04
C SER A 527 -20.43 9.47 0.86
N PHE A 528 -21.36 9.18 1.75
CA PHE A 528 -21.59 9.98 2.94
C PHE A 528 -20.68 9.43 4.05
N GLN A 529 -19.87 10.29 4.63
CA GLN A 529 -18.95 9.97 5.72
C GLN A 529 -19.39 10.75 6.96
N PHE A 530 -19.61 10.06 8.04
CA PHE A 530 -19.92 10.66 9.33
C PHE A 530 -18.85 10.29 10.33
N HIS A 531 -18.25 11.30 10.96
CA HIS A 531 -17.34 11.10 12.08
C HIS A 531 -17.61 12.14 13.15
N ARG A 532 -17.80 11.69 14.37
CA ARG A 532 -18.00 12.58 15.50
C ARG A 532 -17.58 11.95 16.81
N VAL A 533 -16.85 12.72 17.60
CA VAL A 533 -16.61 12.45 19.00
C VAL A 533 -17.76 13.06 19.82
N PHE A 534 -18.40 12.24 20.61
CA PHE A 534 -19.45 12.62 21.55
C PHE A 534 -18.84 12.62 22.94
N LEU A 535 -19.36 13.37 23.86
CA LEU A 535 -18.87 13.55 25.21
C LEU A 535 -17.53 14.31 25.27
N ASP A 536 -17.40 15.20 26.23
CA ASP A 536 -16.19 15.99 26.46
C ASP A 536 -14.99 15.12 26.87
N SER A 537 -15.24 13.94 27.41
CA SER A 537 -14.22 12.93 27.74
C SER A 537 -13.64 12.21 26.52
N GLY A 538 -14.21 12.37 25.33
CA GLY A 538 -13.81 11.63 24.14
C GLY A 538 -14.13 10.12 24.17
N ASN A 539 -14.81 9.63 25.18
CA ASN A 539 -15.03 8.19 25.39
C ASN A 539 -16.08 7.56 24.47
N LEU A 540 -16.81 8.35 23.71
CA LEU A 540 -17.76 7.87 22.71
C LEU A 540 -17.46 8.52 21.38
N GLU A 541 -17.16 7.70 20.39
CA GLU A 541 -16.84 8.14 19.04
C GLU A 541 -17.55 7.26 18.02
N LEU A 542 -18.12 7.88 17.01
CA LEU A 542 -18.87 7.21 15.95
C LEU A 542 -18.30 7.55 14.58
N TRP A 543 -17.97 6.53 13.81
CA TRP A 543 -17.73 6.59 12.37
C TRP A 543 -18.85 5.85 11.65
N ALA A 544 -19.32 6.41 10.56
CA ALA A 544 -20.24 5.71 9.68
C ALA A 544 -20.00 6.16 8.23
N SER A 545 -20.12 5.23 7.31
CA SER A 545 -20.09 5.53 5.88
C SER A 545 -21.18 4.77 5.13
N LEU A 546 -21.77 5.43 4.14
CA LEU A 546 -22.66 4.82 3.17
C LEU A 546 -22.21 5.29 1.79
N GLY A 547 -21.88 4.36 0.91
CA GLY A 547 -21.31 4.75 -0.36
C GLY A 547 -21.58 3.78 -1.50
N VAL A 548 -21.18 4.23 -2.67
CA VAL A 548 -21.17 3.49 -3.92
C VAL A 548 -19.80 3.60 -4.56
N ARG A 549 -19.33 2.52 -5.14
CA ARG A 549 -18.12 2.47 -5.97
C ARG A 549 -18.40 1.66 -7.21
N GLY A 550 -17.79 2.05 -8.32
CA GLY A 550 -18.01 1.33 -9.56
C GLY A 550 -17.05 1.74 -10.67
N HIS A 551 -17.08 0.94 -11.72
CA HIS A 551 -16.33 1.21 -12.94
C HIS A 551 -17.04 0.60 -14.16
N ASP A 552 -16.75 1.16 -15.33
CA ASP A 552 -17.16 0.59 -16.62
C ASP A 552 -16.59 -0.82 -16.83
N PRO A 553 -17.09 -1.57 -17.84
CA PRO A 553 -16.43 -2.80 -18.25
C PRO A 553 -14.94 -2.60 -18.46
N MET A 554 -14.15 -3.58 -18.07
CA MET A 554 -12.69 -3.50 -18.02
C MET A 554 -12.07 -4.71 -18.73
N LEU A 555 -11.01 -4.47 -19.49
CA LEU A 555 -10.20 -5.55 -20.06
C LEU A 555 -9.24 -6.12 -19.02
N THR A 556 -9.09 -7.44 -19.02
CA THR A 556 -8.08 -8.16 -18.22
C THR A 556 -7.45 -9.24 -19.05
N PHE A 557 -6.22 -9.61 -18.75
CA PHE A 557 -5.60 -10.79 -19.33
C PHE A 557 -6.21 -12.04 -18.73
N VAL A 558 -6.47 -13.03 -19.56
CA VAL A 558 -6.95 -14.35 -19.13
C VAL A 558 -6.22 -15.42 -19.90
N LYS A 559 -6.13 -16.59 -19.29
CA LYS A 559 -5.66 -17.80 -19.99
C LYS A 559 -6.77 -18.37 -20.84
N ASP A 560 -6.51 -18.55 -22.12
CA ASP A 560 -7.38 -19.35 -22.99
C ASP A 560 -7.07 -20.84 -22.79
N ASN A 561 -7.99 -21.55 -22.15
CA ASN A 561 -7.82 -22.97 -21.85
C ASN A 561 -7.91 -23.88 -23.10
N GLU A 562 -8.46 -23.40 -24.22
CA GLU A 562 -8.63 -24.21 -25.43
C GLU A 562 -7.40 -24.16 -26.33
N ILE A 563 -6.67 -23.04 -26.35
CA ILE A 563 -5.57 -22.82 -27.30
C ILE A 563 -4.21 -22.77 -26.56
N GLY A 564 -4.20 -22.59 -25.23
CA GLY A 564 -2.98 -22.41 -24.44
C GLY A 564 -2.30 -21.07 -24.67
N GLU A 565 -2.89 -20.20 -25.46
CA GLU A 565 -2.50 -18.81 -25.66
C GLU A 565 -3.39 -17.95 -24.77
N GLY A 566 -2.84 -16.97 -24.11
CA GLY A 566 -3.61 -16.03 -23.33
C GLY A 566 -4.34 -15.02 -24.22
N SER A 567 -5.41 -14.49 -23.72
CA SER A 567 -6.25 -13.53 -24.42
C SER A 567 -6.69 -12.39 -23.50
N LEU A 568 -7.28 -11.36 -24.09
CA LEU A 568 -7.95 -10.31 -23.35
C LEU A 568 -9.43 -10.67 -23.23
N ALA A 569 -9.95 -10.69 -22.01
CA ALA A 569 -11.36 -10.82 -21.74
C ALA A 569 -11.91 -9.55 -21.09
N ARG A 570 -13.21 -9.36 -21.24
CA ARG A 570 -13.89 -8.19 -20.70
C ARG A 570 -14.63 -8.54 -19.41
N VAL A 571 -14.22 -7.94 -18.31
CA VAL A 571 -14.98 -7.93 -17.06
C VAL A 571 -16.20 -7.01 -17.23
N PRO A 572 -17.41 -7.44 -16.85
CA PRO A 572 -18.60 -6.62 -16.99
C PRO A 572 -18.58 -5.39 -16.07
N PHE A 573 -19.53 -4.50 -16.29
CA PHE A 573 -19.76 -3.33 -15.43
C PHE A 573 -19.84 -3.73 -13.95
N TYR A 574 -19.04 -3.06 -13.13
CA TYR A 574 -19.00 -3.26 -11.68
C TYR A 574 -19.61 -2.07 -10.95
N GLN A 575 -20.50 -2.35 -10.02
CA GLN A 575 -21.01 -1.37 -9.06
C GLN A 575 -21.41 -2.06 -7.77
N SER A 576 -20.85 -1.60 -6.67
CA SER A 576 -21.18 -2.07 -5.32
C SER A 576 -21.60 -0.90 -4.44
N TRP A 577 -22.71 -1.07 -3.73
CA TRP A 577 -23.13 -0.21 -2.63
C TRP A 577 -22.65 -0.84 -1.33
N TYR A 578 -22.10 -0.04 -0.45
CA TYR A 578 -21.56 -0.49 0.82
C TYR A 578 -21.93 0.44 1.96
N MET A 579 -21.98 -0.11 3.16
CA MET A 579 -22.06 0.66 4.39
C MET A 579 -21.11 0.13 5.43
N GLN A 580 -20.64 1.02 6.29
CA GLN A 580 -19.76 0.72 7.41
C GLN A 580 -20.17 1.59 8.60
N ALA A 581 -20.07 1.05 9.79
CA ALA A 581 -20.26 1.79 11.03
C ALA A 581 -19.31 1.28 12.10
N GLN A 582 -18.71 2.18 12.84
CA GLN A 582 -17.89 1.86 14.00
C GLN A 582 -18.28 2.74 15.17
N VAL A 583 -18.44 2.14 16.31
CA VAL A 583 -18.64 2.84 17.59
C VAL A 583 -17.46 2.50 18.49
N ARG A 584 -16.75 3.51 18.96
CA ARG A 584 -15.75 3.37 20.01
C ARG A 584 -16.35 3.81 21.34
N ILE A 585 -16.27 2.93 22.33
CA ILE A 585 -16.66 3.19 23.70
C ILE A 585 -15.44 2.92 24.56
N VAL A 586 -14.80 4.00 25.03
CA VAL A 586 -13.52 3.96 25.75
C VAL A 586 -12.45 3.24 24.91
N THR A 587 -12.14 2.00 25.20
CA THR A 587 -11.10 1.17 24.53
C THR A 587 -11.69 0.08 23.63
N VAL A 588 -13.02 -0.08 23.63
CA VAL A 588 -13.70 -1.08 22.81
C VAL A 588 -14.28 -0.45 21.56
N ARG A 589 -14.02 -1.03 20.41
CA ARG A 589 -14.60 -0.66 19.13
C ARG A 589 -15.50 -1.79 18.62
N LEU A 590 -16.74 -1.45 18.33
CA LEU A 590 -17.69 -2.30 17.64
C LEU A 590 -17.76 -1.85 16.19
N TRP A 591 -17.40 -2.71 15.27
CA TRP A 591 -17.41 -2.42 13.84
C TRP A 591 -18.41 -3.31 13.12
N PHE A 592 -19.14 -2.73 12.19
CA PHE A 592 -20.05 -3.41 11.28
C PHE A 592 -19.81 -2.92 9.87
N GLY A 593 -19.74 -3.81 8.91
CA GLY A 593 -19.66 -3.50 7.49
C GLY A 593 -20.57 -4.38 6.67
N MET A 594 -21.09 -3.83 5.58
CA MET A 594 -21.84 -4.57 4.57
C MET A 594 -21.38 -4.12 3.18
N ASP A 595 -20.97 -5.05 2.36
CA ASP A 595 -20.61 -4.83 0.96
C ASP A 595 -21.66 -5.44 0.04
N ASN A 596 -21.80 -4.89 -1.17
CA ASN A 596 -22.80 -5.30 -2.16
C ASN A 596 -24.25 -5.33 -1.60
N MET A 597 -24.67 -4.24 -0.96
CA MET A 597 -26.00 -4.09 -0.37
C MET A 597 -27.15 -4.32 -1.37
N THR A 598 -26.90 -4.19 -2.67
CA THR A 598 -27.86 -4.45 -3.73
C THR A 598 -28.00 -5.93 -4.08
N LEU A 599 -27.25 -6.80 -3.42
CA LEU A 599 -27.27 -8.25 -3.57
C LEU A 599 -27.08 -8.73 -5.02
N ARG A 600 -26.25 -8.02 -5.77
CA ARG A 600 -25.93 -8.40 -7.14
C ARG A 600 -25.13 -9.70 -7.14
N ARG A 601 -25.58 -10.68 -7.92
CA ARG A 601 -25.00 -12.03 -7.96
C ARG A 601 -23.90 -12.22 -8.99
N ASN A 602 -23.72 -11.25 -9.87
CA ASN A 602 -22.80 -11.32 -11.01
C ASN A 602 -21.65 -10.32 -10.91
N LEU A 603 -21.34 -9.82 -9.70
CA LEU A 603 -20.18 -8.96 -9.51
C LEU A 603 -18.91 -9.79 -9.66
N GLN A 604 -17.99 -9.29 -10.44
CA GLN A 604 -16.66 -9.90 -10.66
C GLN A 604 -15.64 -8.82 -11.00
N MET A 605 -14.39 -9.05 -10.66
CA MET A 605 -13.23 -8.22 -11.01
C MET A 605 -12.31 -8.94 -12.01
N TYR A 606 -12.51 -10.24 -12.18
CA TYR A 606 -11.91 -11.11 -13.20
C TYR A 606 -12.99 -11.96 -13.85
N PRO A 607 -12.84 -12.31 -15.11
CA PRO A 607 -13.76 -13.21 -15.79
C PRO A 607 -13.94 -14.52 -15.01
N ASP A 608 -15.21 -14.93 -14.86
CA ASP A 608 -15.62 -16.16 -14.17
C ASP A 608 -15.26 -16.26 -12.68
N ARG A 609 -14.69 -15.20 -12.09
CA ARG A 609 -14.37 -15.07 -10.66
C ARG A 609 -15.42 -14.21 -9.94
N LEU A 610 -16.53 -14.82 -9.60
CA LEU A 610 -17.63 -14.11 -8.94
C LEU A 610 -17.28 -13.73 -7.50
N LEU A 611 -17.55 -12.48 -7.16
CA LEU A 611 -17.48 -11.98 -5.79
C LEU A 611 -18.71 -12.43 -4.98
N PRO A 612 -18.65 -12.44 -3.65
CA PRO A 612 -19.81 -12.67 -2.80
C PRO A 612 -20.97 -11.73 -3.14
N TYR A 613 -22.19 -12.26 -3.22
CA TYR A 613 -23.38 -11.51 -3.64
C TYR A 613 -23.92 -10.56 -2.58
N GLY A 614 -23.49 -10.67 -1.37
CA GLY A 614 -23.76 -9.80 -0.23
C GLY A 614 -22.91 -10.28 0.92
N ARG A 615 -22.25 -9.39 1.59
CA ARG A 615 -21.35 -9.73 2.67
C ARG A 615 -21.49 -8.73 3.79
N SER A 616 -22.06 -9.17 4.89
CA SER A 616 -22.03 -8.44 6.14
C SER A 616 -20.96 -9.02 7.06
N PHE A 617 -20.34 -8.15 7.83
CA PHE A 617 -19.30 -8.52 8.77
C PHE A 617 -19.41 -7.67 10.02
N PHE A 618 -19.28 -8.29 11.17
CA PHE A 618 -19.27 -7.65 12.48
C PHE A 618 -17.96 -7.99 13.19
N ALA A 619 -17.31 -6.99 13.78
CA ALA A 619 -16.09 -7.19 14.57
C ALA A 619 -16.12 -6.40 15.87
N LEU A 620 -15.52 -6.98 16.89
CA LEU A 620 -15.20 -6.35 18.14
C LEU A 620 -13.68 -6.22 18.21
N ARG A 621 -13.20 -5.01 18.47
CA ARG A 621 -11.79 -4.69 18.70
C ARG A 621 -11.62 -4.12 20.08
N TRP A 622 -10.63 -4.61 20.79
CA TRP A 622 -10.37 -4.17 22.15
C TRP A 622 -8.89 -3.83 22.33
N ASP A 623 -8.63 -2.59 22.71
CA ASP A 623 -7.31 -2.09 23.08
C ASP A 623 -7.18 -2.23 24.60
N LEU A 624 -6.23 -3.03 25.05
CA LEU A 624 -5.97 -3.34 26.46
C LEU A 624 -4.57 -2.81 26.82
N TRP A 625 -4.51 -1.95 27.82
CA TRP A 625 -3.26 -1.54 28.45
C TRP A 625 -3.01 -2.46 29.65
N ASN A 626 -1.83 -3.08 29.68
CA ASN A 626 -1.45 -4.05 30.72
C ASN A 626 -0.47 -3.45 31.71
#